data_482c7f78404c9f6c8e84a81a7927ac3b
#
_entry.id   482c7f78404c9f6c8e84a81a7927ac3b
#
_cell.length_a   1.000
_cell.length_b   1.000
_cell.length_c   1.000
_cell.angle_alpha   90.00
_cell.angle_beta   90.00
_cell.angle_gamma   90.00
#
_symmetry.space_group_name_H-M   'P 1'
#
loop_
_entity.id
_entity.type
_entity.pdbx_description
1 polymer ?
#
loop_
_entity_poly.entity_id
_entity_poly.type
_entity_poly.pdbx_seq_one_letter_code
_entity_poly.pdbx_strand_id
1 'polypeptide(L)'
;LKEMKLPVLRWPGGCFADEYHWKDGIGPKENRKKMINTHWGGVTEDNSFGTHEFFELCEQIGCKTYINGNVGSGTVQEMSEWVEYMTFDGVSPMADLRRKNGREKAWKVDYFGVGNENWGCGGNMTPSYYGNLYRRYQTYVRNYDQKHPIFKVCCGPNAGDTYWTENVLKTCFENAPEWMHGFMDGLSLHYYTLPEDDWSHKGSALDFDDAAWYKTCLLYTSDAADE
;
A
#
# COMPACT_ATOMS: atom_id res chain seq x y z
N LEU A 1 18.99 4.09 7.20
CA LEU A 1 17.76 4.68 6.64
C LEU A 1 17.71 6.20 6.88
N LYS A 2 17.96 6.66 8.11
CA LYS A 2 17.93 8.10 8.42
C LYS A 2 18.96 8.90 7.61
N GLU A 3 20.16 8.38 7.46
CA GLU A 3 21.23 8.99 6.65
C GLU A 3 20.89 9.02 5.15
N MET A 4 20.11 8.03 4.68
CA MET A 4 19.59 7.99 3.31
C MET A 4 18.52 9.04 3.04
N LYS A 5 18.01 9.74 4.08
CA LYS A 5 16.91 10.71 3.98
C LYS A 5 15.70 10.14 3.26
N LEU A 6 15.30 8.92 3.65
CA LEU A 6 14.17 8.22 3.04
C LEU A 6 12.92 9.12 3.03
N PRO A 7 12.33 9.44 1.86
CA PRO A 7 11.21 10.37 1.80
C PRO A 7 9.88 9.74 2.24
N VAL A 8 9.67 8.48 1.94
CA VAL A 8 8.43 7.73 2.22
C VAL A 8 8.77 6.29 2.55
N LEU A 9 8.08 5.71 3.53
CA LEU A 9 8.13 4.27 3.81
C LEU A 9 6.74 3.67 3.61
N ARG A 10 6.66 2.58 2.84
CA ARG A 10 5.41 1.86 2.55
C ARG A 10 5.34 0.56 3.35
N TRP A 11 4.18 0.32 3.98
CA TRP A 11 3.90 -0.89 4.75
C TRP A 11 2.37 -1.14 4.88
N PRO A 12 1.86 -2.40 4.98
CA PRO A 12 2.54 -3.64 4.55
C PRO A 12 2.85 -3.59 3.07
N GLY A 13 3.88 -4.35 2.63
CA GLY A 13 4.34 -4.29 1.24
C GLY A 13 4.05 -5.55 0.44
N GLY A 14 4.07 -5.39 -0.89
CA GLY A 14 3.91 -6.50 -1.82
C GLY A 14 2.61 -7.27 -1.67
N CYS A 15 2.60 -8.51 -2.14
CA CYS A 15 1.45 -9.41 -2.10
C CYS A 15 0.93 -9.67 -0.68
N PHE A 16 1.78 -9.57 0.32
CA PHE A 16 1.40 -9.71 1.73
C PHE A 16 0.36 -8.68 2.17
N ALA A 17 0.34 -7.49 1.58
CA ALA A 17 -0.60 -6.43 1.93
C ALA A 17 -2.07 -6.86 1.78
N ASP A 18 -2.39 -7.67 0.78
CA ASP A 18 -3.74 -8.15 0.51
C ASP A 18 -4.10 -9.46 1.25
N GLU A 19 -3.20 -9.95 2.12
CA GLU A 19 -3.44 -11.02 3.10
C GLU A 19 -3.35 -10.54 4.55
N TYR A 20 -2.80 -9.34 4.78
CA TYR A 20 -2.55 -8.81 6.11
C TYR A 20 -3.83 -8.29 6.79
N HIS A 21 -4.12 -8.81 7.98
CA HIS A 21 -5.20 -8.36 8.84
C HIS A 21 -4.63 -7.52 9.99
N TRP A 22 -4.80 -6.21 9.92
CA TRP A 22 -4.12 -5.26 10.80
C TRP A 22 -4.37 -5.46 12.30
N LYS A 23 -5.55 -5.99 12.67
CA LYS A 23 -5.88 -6.30 14.07
C LYS A 23 -5.01 -7.41 14.65
N ASP A 24 -4.48 -8.28 13.82
CA ASP A 24 -3.56 -9.35 14.23
C ASP A 24 -2.17 -8.80 14.61
N GLY A 25 -1.84 -7.57 14.17
CA GLY A 25 -0.57 -6.90 14.41
C GLY A 25 -0.61 -5.77 15.44
N ILE A 26 -1.62 -5.71 16.32
CA ILE A 26 -1.72 -4.70 17.38
C ILE A 26 -1.82 -5.34 18.78
N GLY A 27 -1.65 -4.51 19.80
CA GLY A 27 -1.64 -4.98 21.20
C GLY A 27 -0.36 -5.70 21.59
N PRO A 28 -0.33 -6.41 22.76
CA PRO A 28 0.85 -7.09 23.24
C PRO A 28 1.36 -8.14 22.26
N LYS A 29 2.66 -8.14 21.97
CA LYS A 29 3.26 -8.98 20.92
C LYS A 29 3.06 -10.48 21.15
N GLU A 30 3.07 -10.90 22.39
CA GLU A 30 2.86 -12.30 22.80
C GLU A 30 1.45 -12.81 22.48
N ASN A 31 0.49 -11.92 22.28
CA ASN A 31 -0.91 -12.24 21.99
C ASN A 31 -1.26 -12.08 20.51
N ARG A 32 -0.30 -11.62 19.69
CA ARG A 32 -0.55 -11.40 18.27
C ARG A 32 -0.69 -12.72 17.53
N LYS A 33 -1.66 -12.76 16.61
CA LYS A 33 -1.94 -13.96 15.83
C LYS A 33 -0.84 -14.20 14.81
N LYS A 34 -0.40 -15.46 14.72
CA LYS A 34 0.53 -15.89 13.67
C LYS A 34 -0.20 -16.23 12.39
N MET A 35 0.44 -16.00 11.27
CA MET A 35 -0.07 -16.37 9.95
C MET A 35 1.03 -16.92 9.06
N ILE A 36 0.67 -17.58 7.98
CA ILE A 36 1.61 -18.04 6.96
C ILE A 36 1.71 -16.96 5.88
N ASN A 37 2.92 -16.56 5.55
CA ASN A 37 3.18 -15.71 4.38
C ASN A 37 3.23 -16.61 3.13
N THR A 38 2.11 -16.76 2.45
CA THR A 38 1.94 -17.74 1.37
C THR A 38 2.71 -17.36 0.11
N HIS A 39 2.94 -16.08 -0.13
CA HIS A 39 3.64 -15.59 -1.32
C HIS A 39 5.17 -15.59 -1.17
N TRP A 40 5.67 -15.51 0.05
CA TRP A 40 7.10 -15.32 0.30
C TRP A 40 7.67 -16.43 1.17
N GLY A 41 7.82 -17.61 0.55
CA GLY A 41 8.52 -18.75 1.14
C GLY A 41 7.73 -19.56 2.17
N GLY A 42 6.45 -19.32 2.38
CA GLY A 42 5.62 -20.07 3.32
C GLY A 42 6.08 -19.94 4.78
N VAL A 43 6.78 -18.84 5.10
CA VAL A 43 7.27 -18.59 6.46
C VAL A 43 6.14 -18.17 7.39
N THR A 44 6.30 -18.45 8.68
CA THR A 44 5.36 -17.99 9.69
C THR A 44 5.68 -16.55 10.06
N GLU A 45 4.71 -15.67 9.84
CA GLU A 45 4.72 -14.29 10.34
C GLU A 45 4.14 -14.27 11.75
N ASP A 46 4.84 -13.65 12.67
CA ASP A 46 4.40 -13.54 14.08
C ASP A 46 3.69 -12.22 14.39
N ASN A 47 3.58 -11.36 13.38
CA ASN A 47 3.01 -10.01 13.48
C ASN A 47 3.67 -9.12 14.55
N SER A 48 4.94 -9.39 14.89
CA SER A 48 5.72 -8.61 15.84
C SER A 48 6.01 -7.18 15.37
N PHE A 49 5.93 -6.96 14.04
CA PHE A 49 5.96 -5.65 13.42
C PHE A 49 4.58 -5.32 12.87
N GLY A 50 3.89 -4.40 13.53
CA GLY A 50 2.52 -3.99 13.18
C GLY A 50 2.38 -2.48 13.06
N THR A 51 1.15 -2.00 13.19
CA THR A 51 0.81 -0.58 13.01
C THR A 51 1.66 0.34 13.91
N HIS A 52 1.79 0.04 15.18
CA HIS A 52 2.56 0.86 16.11
C HIS A 52 4.04 0.93 15.75
N GLU A 53 4.64 -0.23 15.52
CA GLU A 53 6.06 -0.34 15.16
C GLU A 53 6.38 0.37 13.85
N PHE A 54 5.46 0.31 12.87
CA PHE A 54 5.62 1.03 11.60
C PHE A 54 5.64 2.55 11.80
N PHE A 55 4.68 3.09 12.52
CA PHE A 55 4.63 4.53 12.76
C PHE A 55 5.79 5.02 13.63
N GLU A 56 6.18 4.25 14.64
CA GLU A 56 7.37 4.56 15.46
C GLU A 56 8.64 4.61 14.60
N LEU A 57 8.79 3.66 13.68
CA LEU A 57 9.92 3.65 12.74
C LEU A 57 9.91 4.89 11.85
N CYS A 58 8.75 5.26 11.29
CA CYS A 58 8.61 6.45 10.46
C CYS A 58 8.92 7.74 11.24
N GLU A 59 8.45 7.84 12.48
CA GLU A 59 8.75 8.99 13.36
C GLU A 59 10.26 9.08 13.67
N GLN A 60 10.92 7.95 13.92
CA GLN A 60 12.38 7.91 14.16
C GLN A 60 13.22 8.28 12.93
N ILE A 61 12.79 7.85 11.76
CA ILE A 61 13.47 8.13 10.48
C ILE A 61 13.18 9.56 10.03
N GLY A 62 11.97 10.06 10.30
CA GLY A 62 11.48 11.36 9.84
C GLY A 62 10.96 11.30 8.41
N CYS A 63 10.38 10.17 7.98
CA CYS A 63 9.81 9.98 6.65
C CYS A 63 8.28 10.05 6.65
N LYS A 64 7.69 10.26 5.48
CA LYS A 64 6.25 10.13 5.28
C LYS A 64 5.80 8.68 5.35
N THR A 65 4.54 8.49 5.68
CA THR A 65 3.92 7.17 5.83
C THR A 65 3.11 6.80 4.59
N TYR A 66 3.24 5.55 4.14
CA TYR A 66 2.38 4.97 3.12
C TYR A 66 1.81 3.64 3.66
N ILE A 67 0.55 3.65 4.04
CA ILE A 67 -0.17 2.44 4.47
C ILE A 67 -0.82 1.79 3.26
N ASN A 68 -0.71 0.47 3.14
CA ASN A 68 -1.36 -0.28 2.07
C ASN A 68 -2.49 -1.15 2.64
N GLY A 69 -3.72 -0.85 2.23
CA GLY A 69 -4.91 -1.53 2.70
C GLY A 69 -5.18 -2.84 1.97
N ASN A 70 -5.78 -3.80 2.67
CA ASN A 70 -6.11 -5.13 2.18
C ASN A 70 -7.46 -5.12 1.44
N VAL A 71 -7.44 -5.27 0.12
CA VAL A 71 -8.63 -5.41 -0.74
C VAL A 71 -8.84 -6.87 -1.16
N GLY A 72 -7.81 -7.71 -1.04
CA GLY A 72 -7.84 -9.11 -1.43
C GLY A 72 -8.67 -9.96 -0.47
N SER A 73 -8.19 -10.18 0.74
CA SER A 73 -8.84 -10.99 1.77
C SER A 73 -9.57 -10.18 2.84
N GLY A 74 -9.31 -8.86 2.92
CA GLY A 74 -9.91 -7.98 3.91
C GLY A 74 -11.34 -7.55 3.57
N THR A 75 -11.96 -6.85 4.52
CA THR A 75 -13.29 -6.27 4.35
C THR A 75 -13.25 -4.75 4.36
N VAL A 76 -14.28 -4.12 3.78
CA VAL A 76 -14.46 -2.65 3.84
C VAL A 76 -14.51 -2.15 5.28
N GLN A 77 -15.18 -2.90 6.17
CA GLN A 77 -15.25 -2.55 7.58
C GLN A 77 -13.87 -2.57 8.23
N GLU A 78 -13.09 -3.61 7.98
CA GLU A 78 -11.74 -3.75 8.52
C GLU A 78 -10.84 -2.58 8.08
N MET A 79 -10.90 -2.20 6.81
CA MET A 79 -10.16 -1.04 6.29
C MET A 79 -10.63 0.27 6.94
N SER A 80 -11.94 0.49 7.06
CA SER A 80 -12.51 1.67 7.70
C SER A 80 -12.08 1.79 9.16
N GLU A 81 -12.13 0.68 9.90
CA GLU A 81 -11.71 0.61 11.30
C GLU A 81 -10.20 0.86 11.46
N TRP A 82 -9.40 0.42 10.50
CA TRP A 82 -7.95 0.70 10.53
C TRP A 82 -7.64 2.18 10.32
N VAL A 83 -8.31 2.82 9.36
CA VAL A 83 -8.17 4.26 9.14
C VAL A 83 -8.62 5.05 10.38
N GLU A 84 -9.74 4.67 11.01
CA GLU A 84 -10.21 5.28 12.26
C GLU A 84 -9.20 5.08 13.40
N TYR A 85 -8.68 3.86 13.57
CA TYR A 85 -7.68 3.52 14.55
C TYR A 85 -6.43 4.40 14.43
N MET A 86 -5.94 4.59 13.21
CA MET A 86 -4.73 5.36 12.95
C MET A 86 -4.93 6.88 13.09
N THR A 87 -6.07 7.40 12.61
CA THR A 87 -6.16 8.84 12.28
C THR A 87 -7.23 9.62 13.06
N PHE A 88 -8.11 8.95 13.81
CA PHE A 88 -9.16 9.64 14.55
C PHE A 88 -8.77 9.93 16.00
N ASP A 89 -8.78 11.22 16.39
CA ASP A 89 -8.44 11.66 17.76
C ASP A 89 -9.66 11.85 18.68
N GLY A 90 -10.87 11.72 18.15
CA GLY A 90 -12.11 11.84 18.95
C GLY A 90 -12.39 10.61 19.82
N VAL A 91 -13.63 10.51 20.27
CA VAL A 91 -14.14 9.36 21.04
C VAL A 91 -14.74 8.36 20.09
N SER A 92 -14.17 7.18 20.01
CA SER A 92 -14.68 6.07 19.19
C SER A 92 -14.06 4.74 19.61
N PRO A 93 -14.67 3.60 19.27
CA PRO A 93 -14.13 2.29 19.64
C PRO A 93 -12.69 2.06 19.15
N MET A 94 -12.36 2.52 17.94
CA MET A 94 -11.02 2.31 17.39
C MET A 94 -9.98 3.29 17.97
N ALA A 95 -10.37 4.54 18.22
CA ALA A 95 -9.52 5.49 18.92
C ALA A 95 -9.23 5.05 20.37
N ASP A 96 -10.25 4.51 21.05
CA ASP A 96 -10.09 3.98 22.41
C ASP A 96 -9.22 2.73 22.42
N LEU A 97 -9.34 1.86 21.41
CA LEU A 97 -8.47 0.69 21.25
C LEU A 97 -7.00 1.12 21.00
N ARG A 98 -6.76 2.16 20.19
CA ARG A 98 -5.41 2.73 19.99
C ARG A 98 -4.81 3.20 21.32
N ARG A 99 -5.58 3.95 22.11
CA ARG A 99 -5.16 4.45 23.43
C ARG A 99 -4.86 3.31 24.39
N LYS A 100 -5.73 2.30 24.42
CA LYS A 100 -5.51 1.08 25.21
C LYS A 100 -4.22 0.36 24.84
N ASN A 101 -3.84 0.41 23.56
CA ASN A 101 -2.60 -0.15 23.03
C ASN A 101 -1.39 0.78 23.20
N GLY A 102 -1.52 1.88 23.96
CA GLY A 102 -0.41 2.73 24.38
C GLY A 102 -0.17 3.97 23.52
N ARG A 103 -1.01 4.25 22.51
CA ARG A 103 -0.88 5.46 21.70
C ARG A 103 -2.05 6.41 21.91
N GLU A 104 -1.80 7.50 22.61
CA GLU A 104 -2.82 8.51 22.95
C GLU A 104 -3.30 9.27 21.72
N LYS A 105 -2.38 9.89 20.99
CA LYS A 105 -2.71 10.71 19.81
C LYS A 105 -2.71 9.90 18.53
N ALA A 106 -3.61 10.27 17.61
CA ALA A 106 -3.62 9.75 16.26
C ALA A 106 -2.29 10.02 15.53
N TRP A 107 -1.99 9.17 14.58
CA TRP A 107 -0.90 9.42 13.63
C TRP A 107 -1.41 10.17 12.41
N LYS A 108 -0.46 10.69 11.65
CA LYS A 108 -0.69 11.19 10.31
C LYS A 108 -0.42 10.06 9.31
N VAL A 109 -1.39 9.79 8.46
CA VAL A 109 -1.21 8.93 7.28
C VAL A 109 -1.10 9.83 6.06
N ASP A 110 0.07 9.84 5.41
CA ASP A 110 0.30 10.68 4.22
C ASP A 110 -0.31 10.04 2.97
N TYR A 111 -0.06 8.74 2.75
CA TYR A 111 -0.55 7.98 1.60
C TYR A 111 -1.27 6.71 2.06
N PHE A 112 -2.33 6.37 1.35
CA PHE A 112 -3.06 5.13 1.59
C PHE A 112 -3.33 4.42 0.25
N GLY A 113 -2.67 3.28 0.06
CA GLY A 113 -2.90 2.40 -1.07
C GLY A 113 -4.13 1.53 -0.84
N VAL A 114 -5.03 1.51 -1.79
CA VAL A 114 -6.22 0.67 -1.77
C VAL A 114 -5.94 -0.59 -2.59
N GLY A 115 -5.34 -1.58 -1.95
CA GLY A 115 -4.88 -2.82 -2.57
C GLY A 115 -3.43 -2.76 -3.09
N ASN A 116 -2.92 -3.93 -3.51
CA ASN A 116 -1.61 -4.13 -4.09
C ASN A 116 -1.64 -5.21 -5.16
N GLU A 117 -1.22 -4.89 -6.38
CA GLU A 117 -1.14 -5.86 -7.48
C GLU A 117 -2.40 -6.73 -7.62
N ASN A 118 -3.57 -6.08 -7.57
CA ASN A 118 -4.84 -6.78 -7.53
C ASN A 118 -5.17 -7.53 -8.85
N TRP A 119 -4.44 -7.22 -9.94
CA TRP A 119 -4.42 -7.99 -11.17
C TRP A 119 -3.72 -9.35 -11.04
N GLY A 120 -2.91 -9.54 -10.00
CA GLY A 120 -2.12 -10.74 -9.72
C GLY A 120 -2.33 -11.24 -8.29
N CYS A 121 -1.27 -11.24 -7.50
CA CYS A 121 -1.26 -11.79 -6.14
C CYS A 121 -2.24 -11.12 -5.18
N GLY A 122 -2.64 -9.88 -5.42
CA GLY A 122 -3.62 -9.16 -4.61
C GLY A 122 -5.09 -9.53 -4.92
N GLY A 123 -5.36 -10.67 -5.57
CA GLY A 123 -6.71 -11.16 -5.74
C GLY A 123 -7.08 -11.63 -7.15
N ASN A 124 -6.15 -11.60 -8.12
CA ASN A 124 -6.36 -12.04 -9.51
C ASN A 124 -7.63 -11.46 -10.14
N MET A 125 -7.79 -10.16 -10.00
CA MET A 125 -8.99 -9.43 -10.39
C MET A 125 -8.93 -8.94 -11.84
N THR A 126 -10.09 -8.81 -12.47
CA THR A 126 -10.19 -8.00 -13.68
C THR A 126 -10.15 -6.52 -13.35
N PRO A 127 -9.68 -5.63 -14.25
CA PRO A 127 -9.58 -4.19 -13.97
C PRO A 127 -10.94 -3.56 -13.62
N SER A 128 -12.03 -4.00 -14.25
CA SER A 128 -13.38 -3.50 -13.96
C SER A 128 -13.87 -3.94 -12.57
N TYR A 129 -13.58 -5.18 -12.16
CA TYR A 129 -13.92 -5.65 -10.83
C TYR A 129 -13.13 -4.89 -9.76
N TYR A 130 -11.82 -4.77 -9.95
CA TYR A 130 -11.00 -3.97 -9.03
C TYR A 130 -11.45 -2.50 -8.99
N GLY A 131 -11.74 -1.88 -10.13
CA GLY A 131 -12.22 -0.49 -10.18
C GLY A 131 -13.48 -0.27 -9.35
N ASN A 132 -14.43 -1.22 -9.38
CA ASN A 132 -15.63 -1.17 -8.53
C ASN A 132 -15.30 -1.38 -7.04
N LEU A 133 -14.37 -2.28 -6.72
CA LEU A 133 -13.89 -2.45 -5.34
C LEU A 133 -13.16 -1.20 -4.86
N TYR A 134 -12.28 -0.62 -5.68
CA TYR A 134 -11.60 0.63 -5.35
C TYR A 134 -12.58 1.73 -4.97
N ARG A 135 -13.60 1.98 -5.80
CA ARG A 135 -14.65 2.96 -5.52
C ARG A 135 -15.32 2.72 -4.17
N ARG A 136 -15.62 1.46 -3.87
CA ARG A 136 -16.26 1.08 -2.61
C ARG A 136 -15.33 1.25 -1.42
N TYR A 137 -14.12 0.72 -1.48
CA TYR A 137 -13.17 0.74 -0.36
C TYR A 137 -12.68 2.15 -0.05
N GLN A 138 -12.30 2.93 -1.08
CA GLN A 138 -11.81 4.29 -0.88
C GLN A 138 -12.83 5.21 -0.21
N THR A 139 -14.13 4.95 -0.37
CA THR A 139 -15.20 5.71 0.29
C THR A 139 -15.08 5.65 1.82
N TYR A 140 -14.55 4.58 2.34
CA TYR A 140 -14.37 4.35 3.77
C TYR A 140 -12.95 4.69 4.27
N VAL A 141 -12.05 5.07 3.39
CA VAL A 141 -10.79 5.74 3.74
C VAL A 141 -11.10 7.21 3.97
N ARG A 142 -11.52 7.54 5.18
CA ARG A 142 -12.04 8.87 5.54
C ARG A 142 -10.96 9.80 6.05
N ASN A 143 -11.08 11.07 5.69
CA ASN A 143 -10.23 12.13 6.22
C ASN A 143 -10.80 12.61 7.55
N TYR A 144 -10.35 12.06 8.67
CA TYR A 144 -10.72 12.53 10.00
C TYR A 144 -9.99 13.82 10.39
N ASP A 145 -8.77 14.02 9.91
CA ASP A 145 -8.04 15.28 10.02
C ASP A 145 -8.09 16.05 8.69
N GLN A 146 -8.90 17.09 8.65
CA GLN A 146 -9.09 17.93 7.46
C GLN A 146 -7.85 18.75 7.09
N LYS A 147 -6.92 18.95 8.03
CA LYS A 147 -5.68 19.67 7.78
C LYS A 147 -4.62 18.80 7.10
N HIS A 148 -4.75 17.51 7.25
CA HIS A 148 -3.84 16.51 6.70
C HIS A 148 -4.65 15.40 6.03
N PRO A 149 -5.27 15.68 4.87
CA PRO A 149 -6.03 14.69 4.14
C PRO A 149 -5.12 13.55 3.66
N ILE A 150 -5.65 12.36 3.67
CA ILE A 150 -4.97 11.15 3.20
C ILE A 150 -4.95 11.17 1.67
N PHE A 151 -3.76 11.03 1.07
CA PHE A 151 -3.59 10.86 -0.37
C PHE A 151 -3.92 9.41 -0.75
N LYS A 152 -4.99 9.19 -1.49
CA LYS A 152 -5.50 7.86 -1.85
C LYS A 152 -4.88 7.37 -3.15
N VAL A 153 -4.23 6.22 -3.09
CA VAL A 153 -3.52 5.61 -4.22
C VAL A 153 -4.27 4.38 -4.69
N CYS A 154 -4.67 4.39 -5.95
CA CYS A 154 -5.27 3.25 -6.64
C CYS A 154 -4.18 2.26 -7.08
N CYS A 155 -4.48 0.97 -7.06
CA CYS A 155 -3.57 -0.04 -7.60
C CYS A 155 -3.48 0.11 -9.13
N GLY A 156 -2.30 0.45 -9.60
CA GLY A 156 -1.99 0.62 -11.01
C GLY A 156 -1.44 -0.65 -11.65
N PRO A 157 -0.93 -0.54 -12.87
CA PRO A 157 -0.59 -1.67 -13.73
C PRO A 157 0.70 -2.39 -13.31
N ASN A 158 0.90 -3.55 -13.92
CA ASN A 158 2.18 -4.22 -14.01
C ASN A 158 2.93 -3.65 -15.22
N ALA A 159 4.03 -2.97 -14.99
CA ALA A 159 4.85 -2.34 -16.04
C ALA A 159 3.98 -1.50 -17.01
N GLY A 160 4.13 -1.68 -18.30
CA GLY A 160 3.41 -0.98 -19.36
C GLY A 160 2.01 -1.51 -19.67
N ASP A 161 1.29 -2.14 -18.74
CA ASP A 161 -0.06 -2.66 -18.97
C ASP A 161 -1.09 -1.52 -19.01
N THR A 162 -1.19 -0.88 -20.17
CA THR A 162 -2.17 0.18 -20.44
C THR A 162 -3.61 -0.33 -20.37
N TYR A 163 -3.87 -1.61 -20.67
CA TYR A 163 -5.21 -2.20 -20.58
C TYR A 163 -5.75 -2.16 -19.14
N TRP A 164 -4.92 -2.50 -18.15
CA TRP A 164 -5.30 -2.39 -16.74
C TRP A 164 -5.66 -0.95 -16.38
N THR A 165 -4.75 -0.02 -16.66
CA THR A 165 -4.91 1.41 -16.35
C THR A 165 -6.18 1.98 -16.97
N GLU A 166 -6.35 1.80 -18.27
CA GLU A 166 -7.49 2.33 -19.02
C GLU A 166 -8.83 1.82 -18.44
N ASN A 167 -8.93 0.52 -18.20
CA ASN A 167 -10.19 -0.07 -17.74
C ASN A 167 -10.50 0.21 -16.27
N VAL A 168 -9.48 0.35 -15.41
CA VAL A 168 -9.68 0.83 -14.04
C VAL A 168 -10.19 2.27 -14.06
N LEU A 169 -9.54 3.15 -14.81
CA LEU A 169 -9.96 4.56 -14.90
C LEU A 169 -11.34 4.71 -15.52
N LYS A 170 -11.66 3.99 -16.60
CA LYS A 170 -13.01 3.95 -17.16
C LYS A 170 -14.05 3.53 -16.13
N THR A 171 -13.80 2.45 -15.41
CA THR A 171 -14.72 1.96 -14.37
C THR A 171 -14.90 2.98 -13.25
N CYS A 172 -13.85 3.70 -12.89
CA CYS A 172 -13.90 4.69 -11.83
C CYS A 172 -14.63 5.97 -12.23
N PHE A 173 -14.47 6.45 -13.48
CA PHE A 173 -14.82 7.81 -13.86
C PHE A 173 -15.87 7.91 -14.99
N GLU A 174 -15.87 7.00 -15.96
CA GLU A 174 -16.65 7.18 -17.21
C GLU A 174 -18.17 7.31 -16.97
N ASN A 175 -18.72 6.59 -16.01
CA ASN A 175 -20.15 6.63 -15.69
C ASN A 175 -20.44 7.32 -14.36
N ALA A 176 -19.53 8.13 -13.87
CA ALA A 176 -19.69 8.86 -12.62
C ALA A 176 -19.85 10.35 -12.91
N PRO A 177 -20.84 11.04 -12.31
CA PRO A 177 -20.95 12.49 -12.45
C PRO A 177 -19.72 13.17 -11.85
N GLU A 178 -19.35 14.35 -12.36
CA GLU A 178 -18.14 15.08 -11.97
C GLU A 178 -18.03 15.31 -10.46
N TRP A 179 -19.13 15.53 -9.75
CA TRP A 179 -19.13 15.71 -8.31
C TRP A 179 -18.72 14.46 -7.51
N MET A 180 -18.70 13.28 -8.15
CA MET A 180 -18.19 12.04 -7.59
C MET A 180 -16.70 11.79 -7.94
N HIS A 181 -16.11 12.63 -8.75
CA HIS A 181 -14.68 12.58 -9.05
C HIS A 181 -13.87 13.09 -7.84
N GLY A 182 -12.57 12.90 -7.85
CA GLY A 182 -11.69 13.37 -6.77
C GLY A 182 -11.55 12.41 -5.60
N PHE A 183 -11.93 11.16 -5.78
CA PHE A 183 -11.69 10.11 -4.81
C PHE A 183 -10.41 9.29 -5.06
N MET A 184 -9.65 9.64 -6.09
CA MET A 184 -8.37 9.04 -6.45
C MET A 184 -7.35 10.17 -6.63
N ASP A 185 -6.29 10.15 -5.82
CA ASP A 185 -5.24 11.16 -5.84
C ASP A 185 -4.01 10.68 -6.61
N GLY A 186 -3.85 9.36 -6.76
CA GLY A 186 -2.74 8.77 -7.48
C GLY A 186 -3.00 7.34 -7.91
N LEU A 187 -2.15 6.89 -8.84
CA LEU A 187 -2.10 5.52 -9.35
C LEU A 187 -0.70 4.97 -9.09
N SER A 188 -0.58 3.78 -8.49
CA SER A 188 0.73 3.15 -8.31
C SER A 188 1.19 2.52 -9.62
N LEU A 189 2.50 2.55 -9.85
CA LEU A 189 3.14 1.82 -10.93
C LEU A 189 4.08 0.78 -10.34
N HIS A 190 3.97 -0.46 -10.79
CA HIS A 190 4.86 -1.54 -10.41
C HIS A 190 5.71 -1.96 -11.60
N TYR A 191 7.01 -1.82 -11.44
CA TYR A 191 7.97 -2.15 -12.49
C TYR A 191 9.14 -2.92 -11.89
N TYR A 192 9.52 -4.02 -12.53
CA TYR A 192 10.71 -4.78 -12.19
C TYR A 192 11.68 -4.75 -13.35
N THR A 193 12.94 -4.49 -13.05
CA THR A 193 14.03 -4.62 -14.00
C THR A 193 14.91 -5.79 -13.61
N LEU A 194 15.16 -6.66 -14.55
CA LEU A 194 16.07 -7.80 -14.40
C LEU A 194 17.19 -7.67 -15.43
N PRO A 195 18.45 -8.03 -15.10
CA PRO A 195 19.59 -7.90 -16.01
C PRO A 195 19.37 -8.59 -17.36
N GLU A 196 18.68 -9.72 -17.39
CA GLU A 196 18.44 -10.54 -18.56
C GLU A 196 16.95 -10.68 -18.90
N ASP A 197 16.08 -9.86 -18.29
CA ASP A 197 14.61 -9.94 -18.39
C ASP A 197 14.03 -11.34 -18.04
N ASP A 198 14.80 -12.13 -17.29
CA ASP A 198 14.46 -13.50 -16.90
C ASP A 198 14.36 -13.64 -15.38
N TRP A 199 13.17 -13.95 -14.90
CA TRP A 199 12.89 -14.18 -13.48
C TRP A 199 13.62 -15.42 -12.90
N SER A 200 14.00 -16.37 -13.73
CA SER A 200 14.79 -17.55 -13.32
C SER A 200 16.29 -17.21 -13.15
N HIS A 201 16.74 -16.13 -13.79
CA HIS A 201 18.13 -15.64 -13.77
C HIS A 201 18.15 -14.17 -13.30
N LYS A 202 17.86 -13.95 -12.03
CA LYS A 202 17.76 -12.58 -11.47
C LYS A 202 19.10 -11.84 -11.42
N GLY A 203 20.21 -12.53 -11.74
CA GLY A 203 21.55 -11.99 -11.60
C GLY A 203 22.00 -11.84 -10.14
N SER A 204 23.29 -11.64 -9.97
CA SER A 204 23.87 -11.28 -8.68
C SER A 204 24.08 -9.77 -8.61
N ALA A 205 23.83 -9.18 -7.46
CA ALA A 205 24.17 -7.77 -7.23
C ALA A 205 25.68 -7.51 -7.35
N LEU A 206 26.52 -8.56 -7.26
CA LEU A 206 27.96 -8.49 -7.44
C LEU A 206 28.39 -8.51 -8.90
N ASP A 207 27.54 -9.03 -9.79
CA ASP A 207 27.78 -9.13 -11.23
C ASP A 207 27.13 -7.97 -12.01
N PHE A 208 26.50 -7.04 -11.30
CA PHE A 208 25.82 -5.89 -11.87
C PHE A 208 26.86 -4.82 -12.18
N ASP A 209 27.30 -4.75 -13.44
CA ASP A 209 28.21 -3.74 -13.89
C ASP A 209 27.56 -2.35 -14.06
N ASP A 210 28.40 -1.31 -14.19
CA ASP A 210 27.92 0.07 -14.35
C ASP A 210 27.06 0.24 -15.61
N ALA A 211 27.31 -0.53 -16.68
CA ALA A 211 26.56 -0.45 -17.92
C ALA A 211 25.14 -1.02 -17.76
N ALA A 212 25.01 -2.14 -17.06
CA ALA A 212 23.71 -2.72 -16.72
C ALA A 212 22.89 -1.81 -15.79
N TRP A 213 23.53 -1.19 -14.80
CA TRP A 213 22.93 -0.17 -13.95
C TRP A 213 22.46 1.04 -14.75
N TYR A 214 23.29 1.55 -15.63
CA TYR A 214 22.97 2.72 -16.44
C TYR A 214 21.80 2.46 -17.39
N LYS A 215 21.81 1.31 -18.07
CA LYS A 215 20.69 0.87 -18.93
C LYS A 215 19.38 0.77 -18.15
N THR A 216 19.42 0.15 -16.98
CA THR A 216 18.25 0.00 -16.09
C THR A 216 17.70 1.36 -15.66
N CYS A 217 18.58 2.26 -15.22
CA CYS A 217 18.17 3.59 -14.77
C CYS A 217 17.63 4.47 -15.91
N LEU A 218 18.22 4.38 -17.11
CA LEU A 218 17.77 5.16 -18.27
C LEU A 218 16.43 4.69 -18.79
N LEU A 219 16.20 3.39 -18.90
CA LEU A 219 14.89 2.87 -19.32
C LEU A 219 13.80 3.33 -18.37
N TYR A 220 14.07 3.36 -17.07
CA TYR A 220 13.09 3.82 -16.07
C TYR A 220 12.85 5.34 -16.12
N THR A 221 13.83 6.15 -16.53
CA THR A 221 13.71 7.62 -16.53
C THR A 221 13.33 8.20 -17.88
N SER A 222 13.67 7.56 -18.99
CA SER A 222 13.38 8.07 -20.34
C SER A 222 11.97 7.77 -20.80
N ASP A 223 11.44 6.59 -20.52
CA ASP A 223 10.05 6.26 -20.90
C ASP A 223 8.99 7.05 -20.12
N ALA A 224 9.36 7.61 -18.97
CA ALA A 224 8.46 8.48 -18.19
C ALA A 224 8.48 9.95 -18.64
N ALA A 225 9.39 10.33 -19.54
CA ALA A 225 9.59 11.71 -19.99
C ALA A 225 9.07 11.97 -21.42
N ASP A 226 8.81 10.92 -22.20
CA ASP A 226 8.41 11.01 -23.60
C ASP A 226 6.90 10.74 -23.85
N GLU A 227 6.10 10.51 -22.81
CA GLU A 227 4.64 10.45 -22.85
C GLU A 227 4.00 11.60 -22.02
#